data_599aab072a9faacc723bc84d4aefe701
#
_entry.id   599aab072a9faacc723bc84d4aefe701
#
_cell.length_a   1.000
_cell.length_b   1.000
_cell.length_c   1.000
_cell.angle_alpha   90.00
_cell.angle_beta   90.00
_cell.angle_gamma   90.00
#
_symmetry.space_group_name_H-M   'P 1'
#
loop_
_entity.id
_entity.type
_entity.pdbx_description
1 polymer ?
#
loop_
_entity_poly.entity_id
_entity_poly.type
_entity_poly.pdbx_seq_one_letter_code
_entity_poly.pdbx_strand_id
1 'polypeptide(L)'
;MSRQSVAVVAFDRISPFHLSVPCLVFGQECYDPCAQAFDLRVCAAEPGRLRTTVGFTIEAEAGLEALAEAQTVIVPSWRDPHERPPQALLDALIAARARGAQLVGLCLGPSCWPRPGCSTVAAPPPTGCGRRISPGASLRCGWSPTCCTSRTTAC
;
A
#
# COMPACT_ATOMS: atom_id res chain seq x y z
N MET A 1 -13.79 25.31 -4.58
CA MET A 1 -12.49 24.61 -4.61
C MET A 1 -12.78 23.11 -4.54
N SER A 2 -12.33 22.30 -5.50
CA SER A 2 -12.55 20.86 -5.46
C SER A 2 -11.65 20.27 -4.36
N ARG A 3 -12.25 19.45 -3.47
CA ARG A 3 -11.51 18.70 -2.46
C ARG A 3 -10.60 17.68 -3.16
N GLN A 4 -9.39 17.47 -2.64
CA GLN A 4 -8.54 16.40 -3.13
C GLN A 4 -9.08 15.05 -2.68
N SER A 5 -9.27 14.13 -3.63
CA SER A 5 -9.76 12.78 -3.32
C SER A 5 -8.60 11.85 -2.91
N VAL A 6 -8.77 11.23 -1.75
CA VAL A 6 -7.79 10.31 -1.16
C VAL A 6 -8.45 8.96 -0.93
N ALA A 7 -7.89 7.89 -1.48
CA ALA A 7 -8.32 6.53 -1.22
C ALA A 7 -7.30 5.81 -0.34
N VAL A 8 -7.77 5.19 0.73
CA VAL A 8 -6.94 4.38 1.64
C VAL A 8 -7.33 2.92 1.51
N VAL A 9 -6.36 2.07 1.18
CA VAL A 9 -6.59 0.65 0.97
C VAL A 9 -6.63 -0.09 2.31
N ALA A 10 -7.76 -0.72 2.62
CA ALA A 10 -7.93 -1.65 3.72
C ALA A 10 -7.92 -3.10 3.21
N PHE A 11 -7.35 -4.04 3.96
CA PHE A 11 -7.20 -5.45 3.58
C PHE A 11 -7.40 -6.37 4.79
N ASP A 12 -7.70 -7.65 4.55
CA ASP A 12 -7.87 -8.62 5.65
C ASP A 12 -6.60 -8.74 6.50
N ARG A 13 -6.76 -8.79 7.82
CA ARG A 13 -5.70 -8.77 8.83
C ARG A 13 -4.89 -7.47 8.86
N ILE A 14 -5.49 -6.35 8.49
CA ILE A 14 -4.85 -5.05 8.66
C ILE A 14 -4.70 -4.70 10.15
N SER A 15 -3.57 -4.09 10.51
CA SER A 15 -3.42 -3.47 11.83
C SER A 15 -4.24 -2.18 11.89
N PRO A 16 -5.11 -2.01 12.91
CA PRO A 16 -5.88 -0.78 13.07
C PRO A 16 -5.00 0.47 13.16
N PHE A 17 -3.82 0.34 13.75
CA PHE A 17 -2.85 1.44 13.83
C PHE A 17 -2.48 1.95 12.43
N HIS A 18 -2.11 1.05 11.51
CA HIS A 18 -1.71 1.47 10.17
C HIS A 18 -2.86 2.10 9.38
N LEU A 19 -4.09 1.59 9.56
CA LEU A 19 -5.26 2.16 8.91
C LEU A 19 -5.63 3.53 9.50
N SER A 20 -5.53 3.69 10.81
CA SER A 20 -5.93 4.93 11.49
C SER A 20 -5.04 6.12 11.12
N VAL A 21 -3.76 5.92 10.84
CA VAL A 21 -2.82 7.00 10.52
C VAL A 21 -3.30 7.85 9.34
N PRO A 22 -3.53 7.30 8.13
CA PRO A 22 -4.03 8.10 7.02
C PRO A 22 -5.46 8.60 7.26
N CYS A 23 -6.30 7.85 7.99
CA CYS A 23 -7.65 8.30 8.32
C CYS A 23 -7.65 9.53 9.23
N LEU A 24 -6.72 9.62 10.17
CA LEU A 24 -6.57 10.79 11.04
C LEU A 24 -6.01 12.00 10.29
N VAL A 25 -5.07 11.76 9.37
CA VAL A 25 -4.40 12.85 8.63
C VAL A 25 -5.33 13.45 7.57
N PHE A 26 -6.10 12.63 6.88
CA PHE A 26 -6.92 13.04 5.72
C PHE A 26 -8.43 12.99 6.00
N GLY A 27 -8.85 12.47 7.17
CA GLY A 27 -10.26 12.43 7.57
C GLY A 27 -10.81 13.82 7.90
N GLN A 28 -12.13 13.90 7.97
CA GLN A 28 -12.86 15.16 8.14
C GLN A 28 -12.68 15.82 9.52
N GLU A 29 -12.11 15.11 10.49
CA GLU A 29 -11.90 15.61 11.86
C GLU A 29 -10.54 16.31 12.05
N CYS A 30 -10.02 16.97 11.03
CA CYS A 30 -8.95 17.91 11.24
C CYS A 30 -9.48 19.05 12.11
N TYR A 31 -8.99 19.16 13.33
CA TYR A 31 -9.31 20.22 14.31
C TYR A 31 -8.90 21.63 13.84
N ASP A 32 -8.25 21.73 12.71
CA ASP A 32 -7.84 23.00 12.11
C ASP A 32 -8.85 23.42 11.03
N PRO A 33 -9.63 24.49 11.26
CA PRO A 33 -10.56 25.04 10.27
C PRO A 33 -9.88 25.53 8.99
N CYS A 34 -8.57 25.75 9.01
CA CYS A 34 -7.76 26.18 7.88
C CYS A 34 -7.14 24.98 7.12
N ALA A 35 -7.27 23.75 7.65
CA ALA A 35 -6.76 22.57 6.98
C ALA A 35 -7.53 22.33 5.68
N GLN A 36 -6.80 21.97 4.65
CA GLN A 36 -7.40 21.58 3.38
C GLN A 36 -8.28 20.34 3.58
N ALA A 37 -9.57 20.47 3.34
CA ALA A 37 -10.49 19.33 3.43
C ALA A 37 -10.23 18.37 2.29
N PHE A 38 -9.99 17.10 2.64
CA PHE A 38 -9.86 15.99 1.70
C PHE A 38 -11.19 15.23 1.59
N ASP A 39 -11.41 14.59 0.45
CA ASP A 39 -12.46 13.59 0.28
C ASP A 39 -11.83 12.21 0.49
N LEU A 40 -11.83 11.74 1.74
CA LEU A 40 -11.23 10.49 2.13
C LEU A 40 -12.22 9.34 1.95
N ARG A 41 -11.79 8.28 1.27
CA ARG A 41 -12.53 7.01 1.15
C ARG A 41 -11.66 5.84 1.58
N VAL A 42 -12.18 5.00 2.47
CA VAL A 42 -11.55 3.72 2.82
C VAL A 42 -12.09 2.66 1.87
N CYS A 43 -11.20 1.95 1.18
CA CYS A 43 -11.52 1.02 0.12
C CYS A 43 -11.09 -0.39 0.50
N ALA A 44 -11.99 -1.37 0.40
CA ALA A 44 -11.66 -2.77 0.63
C ALA A 44 -10.86 -3.34 -0.55
N ALA A 45 -9.69 -3.93 -0.27
CA ALA A 45 -8.90 -4.68 -1.25
C ALA A 45 -9.48 -6.06 -1.57
N GLU A 46 -10.32 -6.57 -0.68
CA GLU A 46 -10.91 -7.91 -0.73
C GLU A 46 -12.41 -7.80 -0.41
N PRO A 47 -13.27 -8.62 -1.02
CA PRO A 47 -14.70 -8.57 -0.78
C PRO A 47 -15.08 -9.00 0.64
N GLY A 48 -16.11 -8.38 1.19
CA GLY A 48 -16.68 -8.73 2.49
C GLY A 48 -16.06 -8.00 3.66
N ARG A 49 -16.28 -8.56 4.86
CA ARG A 49 -15.76 -7.97 6.10
C ARG A 49 -14.28 -8.30 6.27
N LEU A 50 -13.50 -7.28 6.53
CA LEU A 50 -12.06 -7.38 6.77
C LEU A 50 -11.81 -7.58 8.27
N ARG A 51 -11.08 -8.63 8.63
CA ARG A 51 -10.64 -8.85 10.02
C ARG A 51 -9.44 -7.97 10.32
N THR A 52 -9.32 -7.52 11.55
CA THR A 52 -8.12 -6.85 12.03
C THR A 52 -7.19 -7.81 12.76
N THR A 53 -5.95 -7.40 12.98
CA THR A 53 -4.98 -8.17 13.78
C THR A 53 -5.34 -8.27 15.26
N VAL A 54 -6.32 -7.48 15.72
CA VAL A 54 -6.71 -7.39 17.14
C VAL A 54 -8.12 -7.90 17.44
N GLY A 55 -8.77 -8.58 16.48
CA GLY A 55 -9.98 -9.37 16.74
C GLY A 55 -11.32 -8.71 16.45
N PHE A 56 -11.37 -7.46 15.96
CA PHE A 56 -12.60 -6.88 15.40
C PHE A 56 -12.56 -6.84 13.87
N THR A 57 -13.71 -6.59 13.27
CA THR A 57 -13.87 -6.49 11.80
C THR A 57 -14.14 -5.06 11.37
N ILE A 58 -13.73 -4.76 10.15
CA ILE A 58 -13.99 -3.51 9.46
C ILE A 58 -14.85 -3.82 8.23
N GLU A 59 -15.82 -2.98 7.96
CA GLU A 59 -16.59 -2.97 6.72
C GLU A 59 -16.33 -1.63 6.04
N ALA A 60 -15.76 -1.67 4.84
CA ALA A 60 -15.51 -0.48 4.05
C ALA A 60 -16.68 -0.27 3.08
N GLU A 61 -17.13 0.98 2.93
CA GLU A 61 -18.24 1.34 2.05
C GLU A 61 -17.88 1.24 0.57
N ALA A 62 -16.59 1.38 0.24
CA ALA A 62 -16.09 1.34 -1.12
C ALA A 62 -15.17 0.13 -1.35
N GLY A 63 -15.12 -0.36 -2.58
CA GLY A 63 -14.16 -1.34 -3.05
C GLY A 63 -13.03 -0.70 -3.88
N LEU A 64 -12.36 -1.53 -4.70
CA LEU A 64 -11.24 -1.09 -5.53
C LEU A 64 -11.64 -0.09 -6.64
N GLU A 65 -12.92 0.01 -6.97
CA GLU A 65 -13.44 0.99 -7.93
C GLU A 65 -13.18 2.43 -7.51
N ALA A 66 -13.16 2.72 -6.21
CA ALA A 66 -12.87 4.06 -5.71
C ALA A 66 -11.43 4.51 -5.99
N LEU A 67 -10.50 3.57 -6.22
CA LEU A 67 -9.13 3.90 -6.63
C LEU A 67 -9.10 4.56 -8.02
N ALA A 68 -10.09 4.29 -8.86
CA ALA A 68 -10.17 4.86 -10.20
C ALA A 68 -10.42 6.38 -10.20
N GLU A 69 -11.02 6.91 -9.14
CA GLU A 69 -11.37 8.33 -9.01
C GLU A 69 -10.39 9.10 -8.10
N ALA A 70 -9.60 8.40 -7.30
CA ALA A 70 -8.72 9.02 -6.32
C ALA A 70 -7.52 9.73 -6.96
N GLN A 71 -7.22 10.93 -6.50
CA GLN A 71 -6.00 11.66 -6.87
C GLN A 71 -4.79 11.14 -6.09
N THR A 72 -5.01 10.67 -4.87
CA THR A 72 -3.99 10.04 -4.04
C THR A 72 -4.50 8.68 -3.56
N VAL A 73 -3.69 7.64 -3.72
CA VAL A 73 -3.97 6.30 -3.22
C VAL A 73 -2.92 5.93 -2.18
N ILE A 74 -3.37 5.59 -0.98
CA ILE A 74 -2.50 5.24 0.14
C ILE A 74 -2.66 3.75 0.45
N VAL A 75 -1.54 3.02 0.42
CA VAL A 75 -1.43 1.66 0.94
C VAL A 75 -0.72 1.74 2.28
N PRO A 76 -1.45 1.69 3.41
CA PRO A 76 -0.90 2.03 4.72
C PRO A 76 0.08 0.97 5.25
N SER A 77 -0.05 -0.27 4.81
CA SER A 77 0.84 -1.38 5.10
C SER A 77 0.50 -2.56 4.19
N TRP A 78 1.18 -3.70 4.40
CA TRP A 78 0.76 -5.00 3.90
C TRP A 78 0.97 -6.05 5.00
N ARG A 79 0.15 -7.11 5.01
CA ARG A 79 0.12 -8.11 6.09
C ARG A 79 1.33 -9.03 6.13
N ASP A 80 1.93 -9.30 4.97
CA ASP A 80 3.14 -10.11 4.83
C ASP A 80 3.96 -9.62 3.63
N PRO A 81 5.24 -9.24 3.79
CA PRO A 81 6.09 -8.77 2.71
C PRO A 81 6.38 -9.85 1.64
N HIS A 82 6.16 -11.13 1.98
CA HIS A 82 6.36 -12.25 1.07
C HIS A 82 5.06 -12.70 0.38
N GLU A 83 3.91 -12.23 0.86
CA GLU A 83 2.62 -12.51 0.26
C GLU A 83 2.37 -11.58 -0.92
N ARG A 84 2.07 -12.16 -2.08
CA ARG A 84 1.66 -11.37 -3.25
C ARG A 84 0.26 -10.83 -3.02
N PRO A 85 0.04 -9.51 -3.19
CA PRO A 85 -1.29 -8.93 -3.14
C PRO A 85 -2.23 -9.53 -4.19
N PRO A 86 -3.55 -9.49 -3.95
CA PRO A 86 -4.54 -9.89 -4.94
C PRO A 86 -4.32 -9.17 -6.28
N GLN A 87 -4.47 -9.91 -7.39
CA GLN A 87 -4.23 -9.35 -8.72
C GLN A 87 -5.12 -8.14 -8.99
N ALA A 88 -6.37 -8.16 -8.54
CA ALA A 88 -7.29 -7.04 -8.67
C ALA A 88 -6.77 -5.74 -8.02
N LEU A 89 -6.13 -5.86 -6.84
CA LEU A 89 -5.50 -4.70 -6.19
C LEU A 89 -4.31 -4.18 -7.02
N LEU A 90 -3.47 -5.09 -7.51
CA LEU A 90 -2.32 -4.69 -8.34
C LEU A 90 -2.77 -3.98 -9.61
N ASP A 91 -3.78 -4.51 -10.30
CA ASP A 91 -4.33 -3.93 -11.52
C ASP A 91 -4.94 -2.54 -11.25
N ALA A 92 -5.66 -2.39 -10.13
CA ALA A 92 -6.23 -1.10 -9.72
C ALA A 92 -5.14 -0.06 -9.41
N LEU A 93 -4.04 -0.46 -8.75
CA LEU A 93 -2.90 0.42 -8.46
C LEU A 93 -2.16 0.83 -9.74
N ILE A 94 -1.97 -0.10 -10.69
CA ILE A 94 -1.37 0.19 -12.00
C ILE A 94 -2.23 1.20 -12.76
N ALA A 95 -3.54 0.97 -12.81
CA ALA A 95 -4.48 1.85 -13.50
C ALA A 95 -4.52 3.25 -12.86
N ALA A 96 -4.54 3.34 -11.53
CA ALA A 96 -4.48 4.61 -10.82
C ALA A 96 -3.20 5.39 -11.16
N ARG A 97 -2.04 4.72 -11.15
CA ARG A 97 -0.76 5.33 -11.52
C ARG A 97 -0.74 5.79 -12.98
N ALA A 98 -1.23 4.97 -13.91
CA ALA A 98 -1.29 5.32 -15.34
C ALA A 98 -2.14 6.58 -15.60
N ARG A 99 -3.17 6.80 -14.79
CA ARG A 99 -4.02 7.99 -14.79
C ARG A 99 -3.35 9.22 -14.18
N GLY A 100 -2.21 9.07 -13.51
CA GLY A 100 -1.48 10.14 -12.86
C GLY A 100 -1.76 10.30 -11.37
N ALA A 101 -2.47 9.35 -10.73
CA ALA A 101 -2.68 9.37 -9.30
C ALA A 101 -1.36 9.21 -8.55
N GLN A 102 -1.24 9.92 -7.44
CA GLN A 102 -0.11 9.76 -6.52
C GLN A 102 -0.30 8.48 -5.69
N LEU A 103 0.68 7.58 -5.76
CA LEU A 103 0.70 6.38 -4.93
C LEU A 103 1.61 6.60 -3.70
N VAL A 104 1.06 6.38 -2.52
CA VAL A 104 1.76 6.51 -1.24
C VAL A 104 1.76 5.17 -0.53
N GLY A 105 2.93 4.63 -0.25
CA GLY A 105 3.10 3.41 0.55
C GLY A 105 3.70 3.73 1.89
N LEU A 106 3.04 3.30 2.96
CA LEU A 106 3.56 3.41 4.31
C LEU A 106 4.03 2.04 4.79
N CYS A 107 5.02 1.99 5.65
CA CYS A 107 5.53 0.76 6.25
C CYS A 107 5.83 -0.33 5.18
N LEU A 108 5.11 -1.45 5.19
CA LEU A 108 5.21 -2.54 4.21
C LEU A 108 4.36 -2.31 2.94
N GLY A 109 3.62 -1.22 2.84
CA GLY A 109 2.81 -0.88 1.66
C GLY A 109 3.58 -0.92 0.34
N PRO A 110 4.85 -0.44 0.25
CA PRO A 110 5.65 -0.54 -0.97
C PRO A 110 5.91 -1.96 -1.47
N SER A 111 5.79 -2.98 -0.61
CA SER A 111 5.92 -4.39 -1.01
C SER A 111 4.82 -4.84 -1.98
N CYS A 112 3.69 -4.13 -1.99
CA CYS A 112 2.56 -4.39 -2.88
C CYS A 112 2.77 -3.85 -4.30
N TRP A 113 3.84 -3.07 -4.57
CA TRP A 113 3.91 -2.38 -5.84
C TRP A 113 4.47 -3.25 -6.95
N PRO A 114 3.80 -3.27 -8.12
CA PRO A 114 4.34 -3.91 -9.29
C PRO A 114 5.63 -3.17 -9.68
N ARG A 115 6.76 -3.88 -9.57
CA ARG A 115 8.05 -3.35 -10.04
C ARG A 115 8.03 -3.39 -11.56
N PRO A 116 8.27 -2.27 -12.26
CA PRO A 116 8.46 -2.31 -13.70
C PRO A 116 9.69 -3.20 -14.00
N GLY A 117 9.47 -4.26 -14.78
CA GLY A 117 10.52 -5.21 -15.18
C GLY A 117 10.61 -6.49 -14.35
N CYS A 118 9.84 -6.69 -13.30
CA CYS A 118 9.71 -7.98 -12.65
C CYS A 118 8.52 -8.75 -13.24
N SER A 119 8.71 -9.33 -14.42
CA SER A 119 7.88 -10.44 -14.86
C SER A 119 8.12 -11.57 -13.87
N THR A 120 7.21 -11.75 -12.92
CA THR A 120 7.21 -12.91 -12.04
C THR A 120 6.81 -14.13 -12.84
N VAL A 121 7.77 -14.66 -13.58
CA VAL A 121 7.81 -16.08 -13.82
C VAL A 121 8.04 -16.69 -12.44
N ALA A 122 7.04 -17.35 -11.88
CA ALA A 122 7.21 -18.15 -10.68
C ALA A 122 8.35 -19.13 -10.96
N ALA A 123 9.51 -18.86 -10.38
CA ALA A 123 10.57 -19.85 -10.38
C ALA A 123 10.04 -21.05 -9.57
N PRO A 124 10.03 -22.26 -10.14
CA PRO A 124 9.69 -23.43 -9.36
C PRO A 124 10.65 -23.51 -8.17
N PRO A 125 10.19 -23.99 -7.00
CA PRO A 125 11.08 -24.15 -5.86
C PRO A 125 12.24 -25.02 -6.28
N PRO A 126 13.50 -24.67 -5.89
CA PRO A 126 14.65 -25.50 -6.20
C PRO A 126 14.48 -26.84 -5.50
N THR A 127 14.17 -27.88 -6.27
CA THR A 127 14.21 -29.24 -5.83
C THR A 127 15.69 -29.59 -5.58
N GLY A 128 16.05 -29.72 -4.31
CA GLY A 128 17.24 -30.43 -3.87
C GLY A 128 18.56 -29.68 -3.98
N CYS A 129 18.97 -29.03 -2.93
CA CYS A 129 20.37 -29.12 -2.48
C CYS A 129 20.44 -28.73 -0.97
N GLY A 130 20.63 -29.75 -0.15
CA GLY A 130 20.97 -29.58 1.26
C GLY A 130 22.36 -28.95 1.37
N ARG A 131 22.38 -27.65 1.64
CA ARG A 131 23.57 -26.96 2.16
C ARG A 131 23.33 -26.60 3.61
N ARG A 132 24.15 -27.20 4.47
CA ARG A 132 24.29 -26.79 5.87
C ARG A 132 24.66 -25.28 5.90
N ILE A 133 23.81 -24.49 6.56
CA ILE A 133 24.11 -23.08 6.81
C ILE A 133 25.09 -23.07 7.99
N SER A 134 26.33 -22.64 7.75
CA SER A 134 27.27 -22.36 8.82
C SER A 134 26.86 -21.07 9.55
N PRO A 135 26.87 -21.02 10.88
CA PRO A 135 26.56 -19.81 11.63
C PRO A 135 27.72 -18.81 11.48
N GLY A 136 27.49 -17.74 10.72
CA GLY A 136 28.50 -16.69 10.55
C GLY A 136 28.35 -15.77 9.32
N ALA A 137 27.37 -16.02 8.44
CA ALA A 137 27.15 -15.13 7.30
C ALA A 137 26.22 -13.96 7.69
N SER A 138 26.83 -12.84 8.02
CA SER A 138 26.18 -11.52 8.10
C SER A 138 25.59 -11.20 6.71
N LEU A 139 24.27 -11.30 6.59
CA LEU A 139 23.52 -10.79 5.43
C LEU A 139 23.59 -9.28 5.44
N ARG A 140 24.57 -8.71 4.76
CA ARG A 140 24.55 -7.30 4.38
C ARG A 140 23.47 -7.15 3.31
N CYS A 141 22.26 -6.75 3.73
CA CYS A 141 21.28 -6.16 2.84
C CYS A 141 21.89 -4.87 2.29
N GLY A 142 22.39 -4.92 1.05
CA GLY A 142 22.85 -3.74 0.34
C GLY A 142 21.66 -2.85 0.01
N TRP A 143 21.35 -1.94 0.89
CA TRP A 143 20.52 -0.78 0.58
C TRP A 143 21.36 0.12 -0.33
N SER A 144 21.05 0.12 -1.61
CA SER A 144 21.60 1.09 -2.54
C SER A 144 20.75 2.36 -2.45
N PRO A 145 21.30 3.49 -1.96
CA PRO A 145 20.53 4.73 -1.76
C PRO A 145 20.31 5.54 -3.05
N THR A 146 20.49 4.96 -4.23
CA THR A 146 20.49 5.69 -5.51
C THR A 146 19.17 5.72 -6.25
N CYS A 147 18.03 5.35 -5.65
CA CYS A 147 16.75 5.38 -6.34
C CYS A 147 15.74 6.43 -5.80
N CYS A 148 16.21 7.39 -4.99
CA CYS A 148 15.37 8.48 -4.46
C CYS A 148 15.98 9.87 -4.71
N THR A 149 16.46 10.13 -5.92
CA THR A 149 16.77 11.50 -6.34
C THR A 149 16.18 11.77 -7.72
N SER A 150 14.95 12.24 -7.76
CA SER A 150 14.50 13.06 -8.87
C SER A 150 13.56 14.17 -8.36
N ARG A 151 14.25 15.29 -8.10
CA ARG A 151 13.84 16.67 -8.37
C ARG A 151 12.64 17.22 -7.58
N THR A 152 12.98 17.76 -6.43
CA THR A 152 12.41 19.02 -5.96
C THR A 152 12.75 20.11 -6.98
N THR A 153 11.73 20.62 -7.67
CA THR A 153 11.81 21.95 -8.28
C THR A 153 10.89 22.84 -7.46
N ALA A 154 11.52 23.84 -6.89
CA ALA A 154 10.92 24.86 -6.07
C ALA A 154 9.89 25.69 -6.85
N CYS A 155 8.81 26.07 -6.23
CA CYS A 155 8.30 27.42 -5.99
C CYS A 155 7.25 27.35 -4.90
#